data_0b33559cfcd6f974ebe9c6c275dc062e
#
_entry.id   0b33559cfcd6f974ebe9c6c275dc062e
#
_cell.length_a   1.000
_cell.length_b   1.000
_cell.length_c   1.000
_cell.angle_alpha   90.00
_cell.angle_beta   90.00
_cell.angle_gamma   90.00
#
_symmetry.space_group_name_H-M   'P 1'
#
loop_
_entity.id
_entity.type
_entity.pdbx_description
1 polymer ?
#
loop_
_entity_poly.entity_id
_entity_poly.type
_entity_poly.pdbx_seq_one_letter_code
_entity_poly.pdbx_strand_id
1 'polypeptide(L)'
;EEPRRSILLATHMDAIGMMVTEIVDGWLRFTSIGGIDPRILPGQQVIVHGREDLPAVVVQPPAHLLPEEVNSRQTVEMKYLLVDTGLLPEQVQELVRVGDLISFAQPPLELGNDLLAGHSLDNRASVAALTLCLSELQRVRHIWDVWAVATVQEEITLGGGYTSPFSIRPDLAVAVDVTFARGPGGPSDYRTFPLGKGLTIGWGANIHPAFYRAIKETAERLDIPFH
;
A
#
# COMPACT_ATOMS: atom_id res chain seq x y z
N GLU A 1 4.25 -11.17 40.19
CA GLU A 1 3.48 -11.69 39.04
C GLU A 1 4.45 -11.92 37.89
N GLU A 2 4.37 -13.05 37.23
CA GLU A 2 5.14 -13.27 36.01
C GLU A 2 4.68 -12.26 34.92
N PRO A 3 5.61 -11.70 34.13
CA PRO A 3 5.25 -10.80 33.07
C PRO A 3 4.33 -11.50 32.06
N ARG A 4 3.27 -10.82 31.66
CA ARG A 4 2.34 -11.36 30.65
C ARG A 4 3.08 -11.49 29.30
N ARG A 5 2.80 -12.57 28.58
CA ARG A 5 3.29 -12.72 27.21
C ARG A 5 2.67 -11.68 26.30
N SER A 6 3.40 -11.26 25.31
CA SER A 6 2.97 -10.23 24.38
C SER A 6 2.88 -10.72 22.92
N ILE A 7 1.88 -10.22 22.22
CA ILE A 7 1.69 -10.45 20.79
C ILE A 7 1.62 -9.13 20.05
N LEU A 8 2.34 -9.04 18.96
CA LEU A 8 2.31 -7.92 18.03
C LEU A 8 1.44 -8.27 16.82
N LEU A 9 0.47 -7.43 16.54
CA LEU A 9 -0.32 -7.44 15.31
C LEU A 9 0.15 -6.26 14.46
N ALA A 10 0.78 -6.52 13.34
CA ALA A 10 1.37 -5.50 12.49
C ALA A 10 0.71 -5.48 11.11
N THR A 11 0.41 -4.30 10.62
CA THR A 11 -0.04 -4.02 9.27
C THR A 11 0.51 -2.68 8.83
N HIS A 12 0.67 -2.41 7.54
CA HIS A 12 1.18 -1.10 7.12
C HIS A 12 0.07 -0.12 6.75
N MET A 13 0.36 1.16 6.91
CA MET A 13 -0.57 2.25 6.62
C MET A 13 -0.09 3.18 5.50
N ASP A 14 1.17 3.06 5.11
CA ASP A 14 1.71 3.75 3.94
C ASP A 14 1.15 3.13 2.64
N ALA A 15 1.28 3.85 1.56
CA ALA A 15 0.81 3.44 0.25
C ALA A 15 1.82 3.90 -0.81
N ILE A 16 1.80 3.26 -1.96
CA ILE A 16 2.58 3.70 -3.12
C ILE A 16 2.22 5.13 -3.51
N GLY A 17 3.19 5.85 -4.02
CA GLY A 17 3.03 7.24 -4.44
C GLY A 17 4.24 7.72 -5.23
N MET A 18 4.40 9.03 -5.31
CA MET A 18 5.52 9.64 -6.05
C MET A 18 6.12 10.77 -5.22
N MET A 19 7.31 11.21 -5.62
CA MET A 19 8.00 12.33 -4.99
C MET A 19 8.60 13.23 -6.07
N VAL A 20 8.48 14.54 -5.91
CA VAL A 20 9.06 15.54 -6.80
C VAL A 20 10.59 15.45 -6.76
N THR A 21 11.21 15.29 -7.92
CA THR A 21 12.68 15.24 -8.06
C THR A 21 13.27 16.49 -8.71
N GLU A 22 12.48 17.20 -9.51
CA GLU A 22 12.92 18.40 -10.22
C GLU A 22 11.71 19.26 -10.60
N ILE A 23 11.90 20.58 -10.68
CA ILE A 23 10.92 21.53 -11.19
C ILE A 23 11.52 22.21 -12.42
N VAL A 24 10.91 22.05 -13.59
CA VAL A 24 11.38 22.58 -14.87
C VAL A 24 10.27 23.38 -15.53
N ASP A 25 10.43 24.68 -15.63
CA ASP A 25 9.47 25.59 -16.26
C ASP A 25 8.02 25.39 -15.79
N GLY A 26 7.85 25.13 -14.47
CA GLY A 26 6.54 24.88 -13.85
C GLY A 26 6.06 23.42 -13.93
N TRP A 27 6.74 22.57 -14.68
CA TRP A 27 6.46 21.12 -14.72
C TRP A 27 7.23 20.38 -13.64
N LEU A 28 6.64 19.34 -13.06
CA LEU A 28 7.28 18.54 -12.03
C LEU A 28 7.77 17.21 -12.60
N ARG A 29 9.07 16.96 -12.46
CA ARG A 29 9.61 15.59 -12.60
C ARG A 29 9.46 14.86 -11.27
N PHE A 30 9.31 13.56 -11.33
CA PHE A 30 9.06 12.76 -10.15
C PHE A 30 9.72 11.38 -10.24
N THR A 31 9.80 10.74 -9.10
CA THR A 31 10.16 9.31 -8.96
C THR A 31 9.07 8.57 -8.21
N SER A 32 9.01 7.25 -8.37
CA SER A 32 8.08 6.41 -7.61
C SER A 32 8.53 6.24 -6.15
N ILE A 33 7.55 6.10 -5.28
CA ILE A 33 7.66 5.54 -3.93
C ILE A 33 6.87 4.24 -3.98
N GLY A 34 7.55 3.11 -3.79
CA GLY A 34 6.95 1.78 -3.97
C GLY A 34 6.85 1.35 -5.43
N GLY A 35 6.11 0.26 -5.67
CA GLY A 35 6.01 -0.42 -6.96
C GLY A 35 4.94 0.17 -7.87
N ILE A 36 5.23 1.25 -8.59
CA ILE A 36 4.30 1.84 -9.57
C ILE A 36 4.62 1.39 -10.99
N ASP A 37 3.62 0.87 -11.67
CA ASP A 37 3.70 0.58 -13.12
C ASP A 37 3.54 1.89 -13.92
N PRO A 38 4.54 2.34 -14.68
CA PRO A 38 4.44 3.58 -15.46
C PRO A 38 3.29 3.60 -16.48
N ARG A 39 2.81 2.42 -16.88
CA ARG A 39 1.72 2.31 -17.88
C ARG A 39 0.39 2.86 -17.39
N ILE A 40 0.17 2.88 -16.09
CA ILE A 40 -1.08 3.40 -15.51
C ILE A 40 -1.03 4.90 -15.21
N LEU A 41 0.13 5.53 -15.28
CA LEU A 41 0.32 6.91 -14.84
C LEU A 41 -0.25 7.97 -15.80
N PRO A 42 -0.09 7.88 -17.14
CA PRO A 42 -0.59 8.92 -18.02
C PRO A 42 -2.09 9.17 -17.87
N GLY A 43 -2.46 10.43 -17.59
CA GLY A 43 -3.84 10.83 -17.36
C GLY A 43 -4.35 10.64 -15.93
N GLN A 44 -3.54 10.09 -15.02
CA GLN A 44 -3.93 9.98 -13.61
C GLN A 44 -4.03 11.35 -12.96
N GLN A 45 -5.13 11.57 -12.24
CA GLN A 45 -5.28 12.71 -11.35
C GLN A 45 -4.51 12.44 -10.07
N VAL A 46 -3.75 13.43 -9.63
CA VAL A 46 -2.87 13.34 -8.47
C VAL A 46 -2.99 14.61 -7.62
N ILE A 47 -2.50 14.52 -6.39
CA ILE A 47 -2.37 15.67 -5.48
C ILE A 47 -0.88 15.82 -5.16
N VAL A 48 -0.34 17.00 -5.42
CA VAL A 48 1.00 17.39 -4.99
C VAL A 48 0.89 18.01 -3.60
N HIS A 49 1.53 17.41 -2.62
CA HIS A 49 1.54 17.85 -1.22
C HIS A 49 2.68 18.86 -0.98
N GLY A 50 2.53 20.05 -1.52
CA GLY A 50 3.45 21.16 -1.32
C GLY A 50 3.14 21.97 -0.06
N ARG A 51 3.24 23.32 -0.12
CA ARG A 51 2.77 24.17 0.96
C ARG A 51 1.26 24.08 1.19
N GLU A 52 0.53 23.72 0.17
CA GLU A 52 -0.87 23.36 0.17
C GLU A 52 -1.08 22.18 -0.81
N ASP A 53 -2.20 21.49 -0.70
CA ASP A 53 -2.54 20.40 -1.59
C ASP A 53 -2.97 20.93 -2.96
N LEU A 54 -2.20 20.60 -3.99
CA LEU A 54 -2.42 21.06 -5.37
C LEU A 54 -2.97 19.92 -6.23
N PRO A 55 -4.18 20.05 -6.78
CA PRO A 55 -4.67 19.12 -7.81
C PRO A 55 -3.76 19.19 -9.04
N ALA A 56 -3.44 18.04 -9.59
CA ALA A 56 -2.55 17.93 -10.73
C ALA A 56 -2.89 16.69 -11.58
N VAL A 57 -2.28 16.59 -12.74
CA VAL A 57 -2.43 15.45 -13.64
C VAL A 57 -1.07 14.96 -14.13
N VAL A 58 -0.91 13.64 -14.23
CA VAL A 58 0.28 13.07 -14.88
C VAL A 58 0.11 13.15 -16.38
N VAL A 59 1.06 13.77 -17.04
CA VAL A 59 1.06 13.98 -18.48
C VAL A 59 2.23 13.27 -19.16
N GLN A 60 2.02 12.92 -20.41
CA GLN A 60 3.01 12.33 -21.29
C GLN A 60 3.15 13.18 -22.53
N PRO A 61 4.37 13.51 -22.98
CA PRO A 61 4.57 14.13 -24.28
C PRO A 61 4.01 13.25 -25.42
N PRO A 62 3.40 13.83 -26.45
CA PRO A 62 2.96 13.07 -27.62
C PRO A 62 4.14 12.33 -28.27
N ALA A 63 3.85 11.16 -28.87
CA ALA A 63 4.89 10.27 -29.39
C ALA A 63 5.89 10.95 -30.36
N HIS A 64 5.41 11.91 -31.17
CA HIS A 64 6.25 12.64 -32.14
C HIS A 64 7.19 13.68 -31.51
N LEU A 65 7.02 13.99 -30.22
CA LEU A 65 7.91 14.88 -29.45
C LEU A 65 8.87 14.09 -28.55
N LEU A 66 8.71 12.78 -28.45
CA LEU A 66 9.65 11.93 -27.73
C LEU A 66 10.92 11.71 -28.57
N PRO A 67 12.07 11.42 -27.92
CA PRO A 67 13.29 11.03 -28.64
C PRO A 67 13.04 9.85 -29.59
N GLU A 68 13.74 9.82 -30.73
CA GLU A 68 13.56 8.77 -31.75
C GLU A 68 13.82 7.36 -31.21
N GLU A 69 14.68 7.25 -30.19
CA GLU A 69 14.99 5.98 -29.52
C GLU A 69 13.81 5.43 -28.70
N VAL A 70 12.83 6.29 -28.37
CA VAL A 70 11.63 5.90 -27.65
C VAL A 70 10.58 5.43 -28.64
N ASN A 71 10.53 4.12 -28.87
CA ASN A 71 9.54 3.54 -29.77
C ASN A 71 8.12 3.81 -29.24
N SER A 72 7.29 4.43 -30.08
CA SER A 72 5.89 4.77 -29.77
C SER A 72 5.00 3.57 -29.39
N ARG A 73 5.46 2.35 -29.58
CA ARG A 73 4.78 1.10 -29.21
C ARG A 73 5.23 0.54 -27.84
N GLN A 74 6.24 1.13 -27.25
CA GLN A 74 6.73 0.74 -25.94
C GLN A 74 6.13 1.63 -24.85
N THR A 75 6.08 1.11 -23.63
CA THR A 75 5.74 1.89 -22.44
C THR A 75 6.72 3.05 -22.31
N VAL A 76 6.19 4.26 -22.15
CA VAL A 76 7.03 5.44 -21.91
C VAL A 76 7.64 5.32 -20.52
N GLU A 77 8.96 5.44 -20.45
CA GLU A 77 9.67 5.41 -19.17
C GLU A 77 9.24 6.60 -18.29
N MET A 78 9.21 6.39 -17.00
CA MET A 78 8.80 7.40 -16.01
C MET A 78 9.56 8.74 -16.15
N LYS A 79 10.82 8.70 -16.57
CA LYS A 79 11.64 9.90 -16.79
C LYS A 79 11.11 10.87 -17.84
N TYR A 80 10.19 10.42 -18.72
CA TYR A 80 9.53 11.27 -19.72
C TYR A 80 8.14 11.74 -19.29
N LEU A 81 7.64 11.23 -18.17
CA LEU A 81 6.38 11.68 -17.60
C LEU A 81 6.61 12.94 -16.76
N LEU A 82 5.60 13.78 -16.72
CA LEU A 82 5.60 15.03 -15.94
C LEU A 82 4.30 15.12 -15.15
N VAL A 83 4.31 15.91 -14.09
CA VAL A 83 3.09 16.31 -13.39
C VAL A 83 2.82 17.77 -13.70
N ASP A 84 1.60 18.03 -14.13
CA ASP A 84 1.08 19.36 -14.48
C ASP A 84 0.07 19.81 -13.42
N THR A 85 0.37 20.91 -12.74
CA THR A 85 -0.53 21.55 -11.77
C THR A 85 -1.41 22.64 -12.42
N GLY A 86 -1.17 23.01 -13.67
CA GLY A 86 -1.82 24.12 -14.35
C GLY A 86 -1.43 25.51 -13.85
N LEU A 87 -0.47 25.60 -12.92
CA LEU A 87 0.02 26.86 -12.36
C LEU A 87 1.16 27.46 -13.20
N LEU A 88 1.34 28.78 -13.09
CA LEU A 88 2.50 29.45 -13.69
C LEU A 88 3.80 29.03 -12.98
N PRO A 89 4.96 29.04 -13.69
CA PRO A 89 6.24 28.59 -13.12
C PRO A 89 6.59 29.25 -11.78
N GLU A 90 6.32 30.55 -11.63
CA GLU A 90 6.61 31.28 -10.41
C GLU A 90 5.74 30.80 -9.23
N GLN A 91 4.47 30.47 -9.50
CA GLN A 91 3.54 29.95 -8.49
C GLN A 91 3.98 28.54 -8.05
N VAL A 92 4.39 27.70 -9.02
CA VAL A 92 4.90 26.36 -8.70
C VAL A 92 6.13 26.44 -7.80
N GLN A 93 7.07 27.34 -8.10
CA GLN A 93 8.29 27.55 -7.28
C GLN A 93 7.99 28.05 -5.86
N GLU A 94 6.90 28.78 -5.67
CA GLU A 94 6.46 29.21 -4.35
C GLU A 94 5.83 28.10 -3.53
N LEU A 95 5.07 27.21 -4.19
CA LEU A 95 4.21 26.22 -3.53
C LEU A 95 4.83 24.83 -3.45
N VAL A 96 5.71 24.46 -4.38
CA VAL A 96 6.26 23.11 -4.49
C VAL A 96 7.78 23.11 -4.33
N ARG A 97 8.31 22.06 -3.70
CA ARG A 97 9.74 21.83 -3.52
C ARG A 97 10.11 20.42 -3.97
N VAL A 98 11.36 20.24 -4.34
CA VAL A 98 11.94 18.89 -4.49
C VAL A 98 11.85 18.16 -3.15
N GLY A 99 11.33 16.93 -3.20
CA GLY A 99 11.04 16.11 -2.03
C GLY A 99 9.56 16.13 -1.60
N ASP A 100 8.73 17.02 -2.13
CA ASP A 100 7.29 17.01 -1.86
C ASP A 100 6.66 15.73 -2.43
N LEU A 101 5.70 15.18 -1.70
CA LEU A 101 5.04 13.94 -2.06
C LEU A 101 3.90 14.18 -3.05
N ILE A 102 3.62 13.15 -3.83
CA ILE A 102 2.50 13.15 -4.78
C ILE A 102 1.70 11.87 -4.55
N SER A 103 0.41 12.02 -4.25
CA SER A 103 -0.51 10.90 -4.10
C SER A 103 -1.53 10.83 -5.22
N PHE A 104 -2.12 9.66 -5.45
CA PHE A 104 -3.23 9.51 -6.39
C PHE A 104 -4.50 10.17 -5.85
N ALA A 105 -5.16 10.99 -6.67
CA ALA A 105 -6.42 11.66 -6.31
C ALA A 105 -7.62 10.75 -6.60
N GLN A 106 -7.63 9.57 -5.99
CA GLN A 106 -8.68 8.56 -6.20
C GLN A 106 -9.41 8.27 -4.89
N PRO A 107 -10.61 8.81 -4.69
CA PRO A 107 -11.45 8.40 -3.56
C PRO A 107 -11.86 6.93 -3.71
N PRO A 108 -12.19 6.25 -2.60
CA PRO A 108 -12.75 4.91 -2.66
C PRO A 108 -14.00 4.86 -3.54
N LEU A 109 -14.07 3.86 -4.40
CA LEU A 109 -15.19 3.63 -5.32
C LEU A 109 -15.95 2.37 -4.90
N GLU A 110 -17.24 2.52 -4.65
CA GLU A 110 -18.14 1.39 -4.45
C GLU A 110 -18.47 0.75 -5.80
N LEU A 111 -18.24 -0.54 -5.89
CA LEU A 111 -18.55 -1.36 -7.07
C LEU A 111 -19.75 -2.27 -6.79
N GLY A 112 -20.27 -2.93 -7.81
CA GLY A 112 -21.31 -3.94 -7.64
C GLY A 112 -20.87 -5.11 -6.75
N ASN A 113 -21.83 -5.79 -6.12
CA ASN A 113 -21.61 -6.95 -5.24
C ASN A 113 -20.78 -6.65 -3.99
N ASP A 114 -21.00 -5.52 -3.36
CA ASP A 114 -20.35 -5.09 -2.13
C ASP A 114 -18.80 -5.05 -2.22
N LEU A 115 -18.30 -4.70 -3.40
CA LEU A 115 -16.86 -4.53 -3.62
C LEU A 115 -16.47 -3.05 -3.52
N LEU A 116 -15.27 -2.82 -3.01
CA LEU A 116 -14.62 -1.51 -2.99
C LEU A 116 -13.35 -1.55 -3.84
N ALA A 117 -13.11 -0.49 -4.57
CA ALA A 117 -11.84 -0.22 -5.22
C ALA A 117 -11.26 1.08 -4.67
N GLY A 118 -9.94 1.14 -4.50
CA GLY A 118 -9.31 2.36 -3.99
C GLY A 118 -7.80 2.22 -3.92
N HIS A 119 -7.13 3.35 -4.05
CA HIS A 119 -5.67 3.46 -4.06
C HIS A 119 -5.04 2.90 -2.78
N SER A 120 -5.47 3.09 -1.64
CA SER A 120 -4.77 2.72 -0.40
C SER A 120 -5.39 1.51 0.32
N LEU A 121 -6.16 0.66 -0.38
CA LEU A 121 -6.66 -0.58 0.20
C LEU A 121 -5.53 -1.53 0.57
N ASP A 122 -4.44 -1.50 -0.16
CA ASP A 122 -3.13 -1.97 0.22
C ASP A 122 -2.42 -0.86 1.03
N ASN A 123 -2.29 -0.97 2.36
CA ASN A 123 -2.87 -2.02 3.21
C ASN A 123 -3.79 -1.42 4.31
N ARG A 124 -4.46 -0.32 4.04
CA ARG A 124 -5.39 0.32 5.00
C ARG A 124 -6.63 -0.53 5.28
N ALA A 125 -6.94 -1.49 4.40
CA ALA A 125 -7.97 -2.48 4.67
C ALA A 125 -7.61 -3.32 5.93
N SER A 126 -6.36 -3.77 6.04
CA SER A 126 -5.88 -4.47 7.21
C SER A 126 -5.75 -3.59 8.45
N VAL A 127 -5.45 -2.27 8.29
CA VAL A 127 -5.50 -1.31 9.41
C VAL A 127 -6.91 -1.21 9.98
N ALA A 128 -7.92 -1.15 9.12
CA ALA A 128 -9.32 -1.14 9.55
C ALA A 128 -9.70 -2.46 10.25
N ALA A 129 -9.31 -3.60 9.70
CA ALA A 129 -9.52 -4.91 10.33
C ALA A 129 -8.86 -5.00 11.71
N LEU A 130 -7.64 -4.51 11.84
CA LEU A 130 -6.91 -4.48 13.11
C LEU A 130 -7.60 -3.57 14.14
N THR A 131 -8.13 -2.42 13.69
CA THR A 131 -8.89 -1.50 14.55
C THR A 131 -10.16 -2.16 15.09
N LEU A 132 -10.89 -2.90 14.24
CA LEU A 132 -12.06 -3.68 14.66
C LEU A 132 -11.67 -4.80 15.64
N CYS A 133 -10.58 -5.50 15.36
CA CYS A 133 -10.04 -6.53 16.27
C CYS A 133 -9.77 -5.97 17.67
N LEU A 134 -9.11 -4.81 17.76
CA LEU A 134 -8.86 -4.16 19.06
C LEU A 134 -10.16 -3.77 19.78
N SER A 135 -11.16 -3.31 19.04
CA SER A 135 -12.48 -2.98 19.61
C SER A 135 -13.17 -4.22 20.19
N GLU A 136 -13.08 -5.35 19.51
CA GLU A 136 -13.65 -6.61 20.01
C GLU A 136 -12.87 -7.17 21.22
N LEU A 137 -11.53 -7.03 21.21
CA LEU A 137 -10.68 -7.47 22.33
C LEU A 137 -11.00 -6.75 23.64
N GLN A 138 -11.53 -5.53 23.61
CA GLN A 138 -11.97 -4.83 24.81
C GLN A 138 -13.15 -5.53 25.52
N ARG A 139 -13.89 -6.36 24.81
CA ARG A 139 -15.11 -7.04 25.29
C ARG A 139 -14.83 -8.47 25.77
N VAL A 140 -13.63 -8.98 25.55
CA VAL A 140 -13.27 -10.36 25.88
C VAL A 140 -12.08 -10.40 26.83
N ARG A 141 -12.06 -11.42 27.70
CA ARG A 141 -10.89 -11.68 28.54
C ARG A 141 -9.79 -12.32 27.70
N HIS A 142 -8.60 -11.76 27.77
CA HIS A 142 -7.39 -12.32 27.15
C HIS A 142 -6.21 -12.28 28.14
N ILE A 143 -5.27 -13.19 27.98
CA ILE A 143 -4.11 -13.35 28.85
C ILE A 143 -2.82 -12.77 28.24
N TRP A 144 -2.88 -12.27 27.02
CA TRP A 144 -1.76 -11.66 26.31
C TRP A 144 -1.84 -10.14 26.36
N ASP A 145 -0.69 -9.49 26.42
CA ASP A 145 -0.58 -8.08 26.10
C ASP A 145 -0.55 -7.92 24.59
N VAL A 146 -1.53 -7.22 24.04
CA VAL A 146 -1.72 -7.08 22.59
C VAL A 146 -1.22 -5.72 22.14
N TRP A 147 -0.25 -5.74 21.26
CA TRP A 147 0.28 -4.58 20.57
C TRP A 147 -0.27 -4.54 19.16
N ALA A 148 -0.88 -3.44 18.75
CA ALA A 148 -1.31 -3.20 17.39
C ALA A 148 -0.49 -2.07 16.79
N VAL A 149 0.14 -2.30 15.66
CA VAL A 149 1.03 -1.34 15.01
C VAL A 149 0.63 -1.16 13.55
N ALA A 150 0.29 0.07 13.19
CA ALA A 150 0.21 0.49 11.80
C ALA A 150 1.60 0.99 11.39
N THR A 151 2.34 0.16 10.68
CA THR A 151 3.72 0.44 10.27
C THR A 151 3.79 1.39 9.08
N VAL A 152 4.95 1.96 8.85
CA VAL A 152 5.26 2.81 7.69
C VAL A 152 6.50 2.30 6.97
N GLN A 153 6.69 2.75 5.73
CA GLN A 153 7.81 2.35 4.85
C GLN A 153 7.79 0.85 4.50
N GLU A 154 6.61 0.23 4.49
CA GLU A 154 6.49 -1.15 4.00
C GLU A 154 6.78 -1.19 2.51
N GLU A 155 6.16 -0.30 1.74
CA GLU A 155 6.21 -0.19 0.28
C GLU A 155 7.62 0.03 -0.30
N ILE A 156 8.60 0.36 0.54
CA ILE A 156 9.98 0.62 0.11
C ILE A 156 10.95 -0.40 0.71
N THR A 157 10.87 -0.64 2.03
CA THR A 157 11.93 -1.33 2.77
C THR A 157 11.44 -2.25 3.87
N LEU A 158 10.13 -2.40 4.09
CA LEU A 158 9.54 -3.03 5.28
C LEU A 158 9.98 -2.35 6.61
N GLY A 159 10.38 -1.06 6.55
CA GLY A 159 11.09 -0.38 7.64
C GLY A 159 10.40 -0.45 9.01
N GLY A 160 9.10 -0.14 9.05
CA GLY A 160 8.31 -0.23 10.28
C GLY A 160 8.13 -1.67 10.77
N GLY A 161 8.13 -2.65 9.87
CA GLY A 161 8.09 -4.07 10.19
C GLY A 161 9.34 -4.57 10.91
N TYR A 162 10.49 -3.94 10.70
CA TYR A 162 11.72 -4.24 11.43
C TYR A 162 11.84 -3.46 12.75
N THR A 163 11.53 -2.16 12.73
CA THR A 163 11.76 -1.29 13.89
C THR A 163 10.76 -1.51 15.02
N SER A 164 9.51 -1.79 14.70
CA SER A 164 8.46 -2.00 15.69
C SER A 164 8.71 -3.25 16.57
N PRO A 165 8.93 -4.45 16.00
CA PRO A 165 9.22 -5.64 16.82
C PRO A 165 10.57 -5.53 17.55
N PHE A 166 11.57 -4.82 16.98
CA PHE A 166 12.82 -4.56 17.68
C PHE A 166 12.61 -3.74 18.97
N SER A 167 11.74 -2.74 18.92
CA SER A 167 11.42 -1.89 20.07
C SER A 167 10.53 -2.59 21.09
N ILE A 168 9.47 -3.26 20.63
CA ILE A 168 8.45 -3.90 21.46
C ILE A 168 8.93 -5.23 22.06
N ARG A 169 9.71 -5.99 21.28
CA ARG A 169 10.20 -7.34 21.61
C ARG A 169 9.08 -8.30 22.00
N PRO A 170 8.08 -8.50 21.14
CA PRO A 170 6.96 -9.37 21.45
C PRO A 170 7.38 -10.85 21.47
N ASP A 171 6.64 -11.68 22.21
CA ASP A 171 6.83 -13.14 22.20
C ASP A 171 6.36 -13.75 20.87
N LEU A 172 5.32 -13.18 20.25
CA LEU A 172 4.78 -13.56 18.97
C LEU A 172 4.48 -12.31 18.13
N ALA A 173 4.56 -12.46 16.81
CA ALA A 173 4.13 -11.43 15.86
C ALA A 173 3.27 -12.03 14.73
N VAL A 174 2.25 -11.28 14.32
CA VAL A 174 1.41 -11.56 13.15
C VAL A 174 1.51 -10.37 12.23
N ALA A 175 1.99 -10.57 11.02
CA ALA A 175 1.87 -9.61 9.93
C ALA A 175 0.55 -9.87 9.19
N VAL A 176 -0.23 -8.80 8.99
CA VAL A 176 -1.51 -8.84 8.28
C VAL A 176 -1.39 -7.96 7.05
N ASP A 177 -1.62 -8.55 5.89
CA ASP A 177 -1.50 -7.87 4.62
C ASP A 177 -2.56 -8.35 3.62
N VAL A 178 -2.76 -7.59 2.55
CA VAL A 178 -3.60 -7.99 1.42
C VAL A 178 -2.85 -8.97 0.52
N THR A 179 -3.57 -9.61 -0.41
CA THR A 179 -2.95 -10.52 -1.39
C THR A 179 -3.70 -10.45 -2.72
N PHE A 180 -3.15 -11.09 -3.73
CA PHE A 180 -3.67 -11.05 -5.09
C PHE A 180 -4.92 -11.92 -5.27
N ALA A 181 -6.01 -11.29 -5.70
CA ALA A 181 -7.20 -12.02 -6.11
C ALA A 181 -7.00 -12.71 -7.47
N ARG A 182 -7.65 -13.88 -7.63
CA ARG A 182 -7.69 -14.57 -8.92
C ARG A 182 -8.56 -13.79 -9.90
N GLY A 183 -8.02 -13.54 -11.09
CA GLY A 183 -8.71 -12.82 -12.15
C GLY A 183 -8.34 -13.31 -13.54
N PRO A 184 -9.08 -12.88 -14.58
CA PRO A 184 -8.75 -13.20 -15.98
C PRO A 184 -7.34 -12.72 -16.34
N GLY A 185 -6.56 -13.59 -16.99
CA GLY A 185 -5.18 -13.27 -17.40
C GLY A 185 -4.11 -13.36 -16.31
N GLY A 186 -4.51 -13.56 -15.06
CA GLY A 186 -3.59 -13.84 -13.96
C GLY A 186 -3.28 -15.32 -13.79
N PRO A 187 -2.24 -15.67 -13.01
CA PRO A 187 -1.95 -17.06 -12.69
C PRO A 187 -3.09 -17.67 -11.86
N SER A 188 -3.33 -18.98 -12.05
CA SER A 188 -4.35 -19.73 -11.31
C SER A 188 -3.76 -20.67 -10.25
N ASP A 189 -2.51 -20.43 -9.87
CA ASP A 189 -1.78 -21.21 -8.88
C ASP A 189 -1.86 -20.60 -7.47
N TYR A 190 -0.94 -20.99 -6.59
CA TYR A 190 -0.82 -20.57 -5.20
C TYR A 190 -0.56 -19.06 -4.98
N ARG A 191 -0.33 -18.30 -6.05
CA ARG A 191 -0.07 -16.85 -5.99
C ARG A 191 -1.33 -16.00 -6.01
N THR A 192 -2.49 -16.60 -6.34
CA THR A 192 -3.77 -15.88 -6.41
C THR A 192 -4.89 -16.67 -5.76
N PHE A 193 -5.81 -15.98 -5.10
CA PHE A 193 -6.87 -16.55 -4.29
C PHE A 193 -8.25 -16.05 -4.72
N PRO A 194 -9.31 -16.87 -4.55
CA PRO A 194 -10.66 -16.42 -4.91
C PRO A 194 -11.11 -15.26 -4.03
N LEU A 195 -11.50 -14.13 -4.66
CA LEU A 195 -12.03 -12.97 -3.95
C LEU A 195 -13.33 -13.34 -3.20
N GLY A 196 -13.46 -12.89 -1.96
CA GLY A 196 -14.64 -13.11 -1.12
C GLY A 196 -14.81 -14.55 -0.62
N LYS A 197 -13.77 -15.40 -0.69
CA LYS A 197 -13.83 -16.82 -0.26
C LYS A 197 -13.03 -17.10 1.00
N GLY A 198 -12.71 -16.11 1.77
CA GLY A 198 -11.98 -16.24 3.02
C GLY A 198 -10.62 -15.54 2.98
N LEU A 199 -9.90 -15.69 4.06
CA LEU A 199 -8.56 -15.15 4.24
C LEU A 199 -7.49 -16.12 3.74
N THR A 200 -6.25 -15.66 3.60
CA THR A 200 -5.10 -16.50 3.34
C THR A 200 -4.26 -16.64 4.60
N ILE A 201 -3.78 -17.86 4.88
CA ILE A 201 -2.85 -18.12 5.98
C ILE A 201 -1.51 -18.49 5.37
N GLY A 202 -0.53 -17.60 5.43
CA GLY A 202 0.79 -17.79 4.84
C GLY A 202 1.54 -18.97 5.47
N TRP A 203 2.20 -19.76 4.62
CA TRP A 203 3.09 -20.83 5.02
C TRP A 203 4.44 -20.68 4.31
N GLY A 204 5.54 -20.83 5.03
CA GLY A 204 6.87 -20.70 4.46
C GLY A 204 7.96 -20.85 5.52
N ALA A 205 9.23 -20.76 5.08
CA ALA A 205 10.39 -20.96 5.94
C ALA A 205 10.52 -19.90 7.06
N ASN A 206 9.90 -18.75 6.87
CA ASN A 206 9.86 -17.64 7.82
C ASN A 206 8.62 -17.66 8.75
N ILE A 207 7.75 -18.66 8.63
CA ILE A 207 6.53 -18.78 9.44
C ILE A 207 6.75 -19.82 10.53
N HIS A 208 6.39 -19.46 11.77
CA HIS A 208 6.52 -20.37 12.91
C HIS A 208 5.53 -21.54 12.81
N PRO A 209 5.97 -22.82 12.69
CA PRO A 209 5.09 -23.94 12.35
C PRO A 209 3.98 -24.21 13.36
N ALA A 210 4.28 -24.09 14.66
CA ALA A 210 3.27 -24.31 15.69
C ALA A 210 2.23 -23.19 15.72
N PHE A 211 2.64 -21.95 15.47
CA PHE A 211 1.73 -20.83 15.43
C PHE A 211 0.82 -20.86 14.18
N TYR A 212 1.37 -21.23 13.01
CA TYR A 212 0.58 -21.50 11.82
C TYR A 212 -0.54 -22.52 12.09
N ARG A 213 -0.19 -23.67 12.71
CA ARG A 213 -1.20 -24.68 13.06
C ARG A 213 -2.27 -24.13 13.99
N ALA A 214 -1.89 -23.36 15.02
CA ALA A 214 -2.83 -22.77 15.97
C ALA A 214 -3.79 -21.77 15.28
N ILE A 215 -3.32 -20.97 14.34
CA ILE A 215 -4.17 -20.05 13.55
C ILE A 215 -5.14 -20.87 12.68
N LYS A 216 -4.64 -21.87 11.97
CA LYS A 216 -5.44 -22.76 11.12
C LYS A 216 -6.54 -23.47 11.92
N GLU A 217 -6.19 -24.13 13.01
CA GLU A 217 -7.14 -24.80 13.92
C GLU A 217 -8.18 -23.83 14.49
N THR A 218 -7.78 -22.58 14.73
CA THR A 218 -8.69 -21.53 15.19
C THR A 218 -9.68 -21.14 14.09
N ALA A 219 -9.22 -20.96 12.86
CA ALA A 219 -10.09 -20.68 11.73
C ALA A 219 -11.09 -21.82 11.48
N GLU A 220 -10.64 -23.08 11.52
CA GLU A 220 -11.50 -24.27 11.41
C GLU A 220 -12.55 -24.32 12.54
N ARG A 221 -12.15 -24.10 13.77
CA ARG A 221 -13.05 -24.12 14.93
C ARG A 221 -14.11 -23.02 14.90
N LEU A 222 -13.79 -21.87 14.29
CA LEU A 222 -14.68 -20.71 14.18
C LEU A 222 -15.43 -20.67 12.85
N ASP A 223 -15.30 -21.70 12.02
CA ASP A 223 -15.90 -21.79 10.68
C ASP A 223 -15.54 -20.59 9.78
N ILE A 224 -14.29 -20.11 9.91
CA ILE A 224 -13.75 -19.03 9.08
C ILE A 224 -13.09 -19.68 7.85
N PRO A 225 -13.59 -19.40 6.63
CA PRO A 225 -13.00 -19.93 5.42
C PRO A 225 -11.60 -19.35 5.20
N PHE A 226 -10.66 -20.19 4.74
CA PHE A 226 -9.28 -19.77 4.46
C PHE A 226 -8.64 -20.59 3.33
N HIS A 227 -7.52 -20.09 2.81
CA HIS A 227 -6.68 -20.69 1.78
C HIS A 227 -5.24 -20.79 2.23
#